data_85546c5712814385833330fbfc058116
#
_entry.id   85546c5712814385833330fbfc058116
#
_cell.length_a   1.000
_cell.length_b   1.000
_cell.length_c   1.000
_cell.angle_alpha   90.00
_cell.angle_beta   90.00
_cell.angle_gamma   90.00
#
_symmetry.space_group_name_H-M   'P 1'
#
loop_
_entity.id
_entity.type
_entity.pdbx_description
1 polymer ?
#
loop_
_entity_poly.entity_id
_entity_poly.type
_entity_poly.pdbx_seq_one_letter_code
_entity_poly.pdbx_strand_id
1 'polypeptide(L)'
;MTAGRQTSDLERAYASTYRGPHGGAGLGGAETADTVTAVPPALIAAQQRLAHRRLAGETLVAVTAADDPAGFGPALQIVTDEASMLMDSVTVLMHRLGVAYVALMHPTVWVRRDAEGTLTEFGPAGGEGPAGTIEESWIHCQLSETVDQRALAEAVRLLPMVVADARQVAEDSMALTAALQRLAHEIAADDGTRFPGPDRMDVSYLLRWLGDGNFVLLGAQRCTVQDGHADADESSRLGVVRLRTEVLPELSRPGEPLVLALATLPSFLRYGAYPYIVVVREEPAHPGRGPVIEHRFVGLFTVAAMNANVLDIPLISRRVQGALAMSQHDPGHPGQLILDIIQTIPRSELFTLSAEQLLDTAGAVIDLGSRRRALLFLRTDR
;
A
#
# COMPACT_ATOMS: atom_id res chain seq x y z
N MET A 1 26.49 23.26 -20.68
CA MET A 1 26.99 21.86 -20.51
C MET A 1 26.79 21.15 -21.81
N THR A 2 27.77 20.41 -22.32
CA THR A 2 27.68 19.77 -23.64
C THR A 2 26.81 18.50 -23.53
N ALA A 3 25.99 18.20 -24.53
CA ALA A 3 25.08 17.04 -24.60
C ALA A 3 25.72 15.69 -24.23
N GLY A 4 27.01 15.50 -24.59
CA GLY A 4 27.75 14.27 -24.24
C GLY A 4 28.00 14.08 -22.73
N ARG A 5 28.06 15.13 -21.93
CA ARG A 5 28.24 15.02 -20.48
C ARG A 5 26.92 14.65 -19.79
N GLN A 6 25.80 15.18 -20.28
CA GLN A 6 24.47 14.84 -19.79
C GLN A 6 24.12 13.37 -20.04
N THR A 7 24.48 12.82 -21.23
CA THR A 7 24.28 11.42 -21.54
C THR A 7 25.09 10.51 -20.61
N SER A 8 26.36 10.81 -20.35
CA SER A 8 27.23 10.04 -19.45
C SER A 8 26.73 10.09 -17.99
N ASP A 9 26.17 11.22 -17.54
CA ASP A 9 25.59 11.35 -16.21
C ASP A 9 24.30 10.53 -16.07
N LEU A 10 23.50 10.48 -17.12
CA LEU A 10 22.27 9.66 -17.16
C LEU A 10 22.60 8.16 -17.22
N GLU A 11 23.59 7.73 -17.99
CA GLU A 11 24.08 6.35 -18.01
C GLU A 11 24.46 5.87 -16.61
N ARG A 12 25.20 6.70 -15.86
CA ARG A 12 25.56 6.40 -14.47
C ARG A 12 24.34 6.32 -13.55
N ALA A 13 23.34 7.18 -13.74
CA ALA A 13 22.09 7.15 -12.97
C ALA A 13 21.32 5.86 -13.22
N TYR A 14 21.21 5.40 -14.46
CA TYR A 14 20.61 4.10 -14.79
C TYR A 14 21.37 2.93 -14.16
N ALA A 15 22.69 2.92 -14.27
CA ALA A 15 23.52 1.88 -13.69
C ALA A 15 23.40 1.81 -12.17
N SER A 16 23.32 2.96 -11.48
CA SER A 16 23.21 3.03 -10.01
C SER A 16 21.86 2.53 -9.48
N THR A 17 20.83 2.50 -10.30
CA THR A 17 19.47 2.06 -9.90
C THR A 17 19.12 0.64 -10.36
N TYR A 18 20.10 -0.08 -10.96
CA TYR A 18 19.90 -1.44 -11.44
C TYR A 18 19.42 -2.38 -10.34
N ARG A 19 18.35 -3.15 -10.61
CA ARG A 19 17.83 -4.23 -9.78
C ARG A 19 17.58 -5.46 -10.63
N GLY A 20 18.15 -6.59 -10.25
CA GLY A 20 17.85 -7.88 -10.85
C GLY A 20 16.46 -8.41 -10.50
N PRO A 21 16.03 -9.53 -11.11
CA PRO A 21 14.66 -10.06 -11.00
C PRO A 21 14.26 -10.52 -9.58
N HIS A 22 15.19 -10.66 -8.67
CA HIS A 22 14.97 -11.04 -7.26
C HIS A 22 15.14 -9.87 -6.29
N GLY A 23 15.26 -8.64 -6.76
CA GLY A 23 15.41 -7.42 -5.96
C GLY A 23 14.13 -6.97 -5.29
N GLY A 24 13.43 -7.88 -4.60
CA GLY A 24 12.41 -7.53 -3.60
C GLY A 24 13.07 -6.89 -2.39
N ALA A 25 12.47 -5.82 -1.85
CA ALA A 25 12.87 -5.21 -0.60
C ALA A 25 12.84 -6.25 0.53
N GLY A 26 13.99 -6.77 0.91
CA GLY A 26 14.11 -7.63 2.09
C GLY A 26 15.11 -8.76 1.92
N LEU A 27 16.19 -8.62 2.68
CA LEU A 27 17.22 -9.59 3.03
C LEU A 27 18.41 -9.73 2.06
N GLY A 28 19.41 -8.88 2.28
CA GLY A 28 20.81 -9.23 2.34
C GLY A 28 21.38 -10.14 1.24
N GLY A 29 21.53 -9.62 0.07
CA GLY A 29 22.41 -10.12 -0.94
C GLY A 29 22.94 -8.94 -1.72
N ALA A 30 24.05 -8.36 -1.28
CA ALA A 30 24.83 -7.44 -2.08
C ALA A 30 25.43 -8.25 -3.25
N GLU A 31 24.68 -8.40 -4.34
CA GLU A 31 25.31 -8.56 -5.63
C GLU A 31 25.92 -7.20 -5.97
N THR A 32 27.22 -7.16 -5.90
CA THR A 32 28.04 -5.98 -6.03
C THR A 32 27.78 -5.29 -7.37
N ALA A 33 27.69 -3.96 -7.31
CA ALA A 33 27.55 -3.06 -8.45
C ALA A 33 28.66 -3.20 -9.52
N ASP A 34 29.58 -4.11 -9.37
CA ASP A 34 30.75 -4.33 -10.23
C ASP A 34 30.46 -5.19 -11.50
N THR A 35 29.22 -5.68 -11.66
CA THR A 35 28.83 -6.49 -12.84
C THR A 35 27.81 -5.80 -13.74
N VAL A 36 27.51 -4.53 -13.55
CA VAL A 36 26.58 -3.82 -14.45
C VAL A 36 27.30 -3.57 -15.79
N THR A 37 26.98 -4.41 -16.75
CA THR A 37 27.29 -4.16 -18.17
C THR A 37 26.84 -2.74 -18.51
N ALA A 38 27.69 -1.97 -19.18
CA ALA A 38 27.42 -0.58 -19.52
C ALA A 38 26.01 -0.43 -20.12
N VAL A 39 25.21 0.51 -19.59
CA VAL A 39 23.86 0.76 -20.09
C VAL A 39 23.94 1.14 -21.57
N PRO A 40 23.22 0.45 -22.47
CA PRO A 40 23.32 0.73 -23.90
C PRO A 40 22.93 2.18 -24.23
N PRO A 41 23.73 2.93 -24.97
CA PRO A 41 23.39 4.31 -25.39
C PRO A 41 22.05 4.37 -26.14
N ALA A 42 21.69 3.32 -26.87
CA ALA A 42 20.41 3.20 -27.58
C ALA A 42 19.20 3.20 -26.63
N LEU A 43 19.33 2.58 -25.44
CA LEU A 43 18.31 2.60 -24.38
C LEU A 43 18.08 4.03 -23.90
N ILE A 44 19.15 4.76 -23.59
CA ILE A 44 19.09 6.15 -23.13
C ILE A 44 18.46 7.04 -24.20
N ALA A 45 18.85 6.88 -25.47
CA ALA A 45 18.26 7.64 -26.56
C ALA A 45 16.76 7.34 -26.76
N ALA A 46 16.33 6.09 -26.57
CA ALA A 46 14.92 5.73 -26.61
C ALA A 46 14.12 6.36 -25.47
N GLN A 47 14.68 6.35 -24.26
CA GLN A 47 14.05 6.97 -23.11
C GLN A 47 13.93 8.50 -23.26
N GLN A 48 14.96 9.16 -23.79
CA GLN A 48 14.93 10.58 -24.11
C GLN A 48 13.87 10.92 -25.18
N ARG A 49 13.75 10.07 -26.22
CA ARG A 49 12.68 10.24 -27.22
C ARG A 49 11.29 10.10 -26.60
N LEU A 50 11.09 9.10 -25.74
CA LEU A 50 9.84 8.93 -25.00
C LEU A 50 9.54 10.14 -24.14
N ALA A 51 10.53 10.64 -23.41
CA ALA A 51 10.41 11.79 -22.50
C ALA A 51 10.33 13.14 -23.24
N HIS A 52 10.55 13.20 -24.56
CA HIS A 52 10.67 14.45 -25.31
C HIS A 52 9.47 15.38 -25.11
N ARG A 53 8.26 14.85 -25.09
CA ARG A 53 7.04 15.64 -24.83
C ARG A 53 6.15 14.89 -23.84
N ARG A 54 5.85 15.50 -22.72
CA ARG A 54 4.99 14.98 -21.66
C ARG A 54 4.26 16.14 -20.97
N LEU A 55 2.96 16.07 -20.88
CA LEU A 55 2.17 17.03 -20.10
C LEU A 55 2.27 16.70 -18.60
N ALA A 56 2.02 17.71 -17.77
CA ALA A 56 1.96 17.51 -16.32
C ALA A 56 0.92 16.43 -15.96
N GLY A 57 1.32 15.48 -15.12
CA GLY A 57 0.44 14.39 -14.72
C GLY A 57 0.31 13.23 -15.71
N GLU A 58 0.84 13.33 -16.90
CA GLU A 58 0.78 12.27 -17.91
C GLU A 58 1.80 11.15 -17.58
N THR A 59 1.42 9.90 -17.86
CA THR A 59 2.31 8.75 -17.81
C THR A 59 2.52 8.23 -19.22
N LEU A 60 3.76 8.29 -19.70
CA LEU A 60 4.14 7.77 -21.01
C LEU A 60 4.67 6.35 -20.85
N VAL A 61 4.24 5.46 -21.74
CA VAL A 61 4.64 4.05 -21.76
C VAL A 61 5.03 3.67 -23.16
N ALA A 62 6.19 3.01 -23.32
CA ALA A 62 6.64 2.45 -24.59
C ALA A 62 7.11 1.00 -24.42
N VAL A 63 6.82 0.16 -25.39
CA VAL A 63 7.31 -1.22 -25.47
C VAL A 63 8.23 -1.31 -26.67
N THR A 64 9.42 -1.85 -26.46
CA THR A 64 10.39 -2.16 -27.50
C THR A 64 10.38 -3.67 -27.74
N ALA A 65 10.25 -4.10 -29.00
CA ALA A 65 10.24 -5.51 -29.37
C ALA A 65 11.64 -6.16 -29.24
N ALA A 66 11.68 -7.49 -29.17
CA ALA A 66 12.94 -8.23 -29.03
C ALA A 66 13.84 -8.08 -30.28
N ASP A 67 13.26 -7.94 -31.46
CA ASP A 67 13.92 -7.78 -32.75
C ASP A 67 14.11 -6.31 -33.18
N ASP A 68 13.91 -5.36 -32.22
CA ASP A 68 14.12 -3.95 -32.51
C ASP A 68 15.60 -3.68 -32.89
N PRO A 69 15.85 -2.95 -33.98
CA PRO A 69 17.21 -2.70 -34.47
C PRO A 69 18.07 -1.88 -33.50
N ALA A 70 17.50 -1.24 -32.49
CA ALA A 70 18.25 -0.56 -31.44
C ALA A 70 18.95 -1.53 -30.47
N GLY A 71 18.58 -2.82 -30.45
CA GLY A 71 19.31 -3.91 -29.82
C GLY A 71 19.25 -3.94 -28.28
N PHE A 72 18.25 -3.28 -27.65
CA PHE A 72 18.03 -3.33 -26.21
C PHE A 72 16.67 -3.94 -25.81
N GLY A 73 15.86 -4.38 -26.78
CA GLY A 73 14.59 -5.06 -26.54
C GLY A 73 14.76 -6.55 -26.18
N PRO A 74 13.70 -7.22 -25.67
CA PRO A 74 12.39 -6.63 -25.38
C PRO A 74 12.41 -5.79 -24.11
N ALA A 75 11.75 -4.65 -24.13
CA ALA A 75 11.77 -3.72 -23.00
C ALA A 75 10.45 -2.97 -22.84
N LEU A 76 10.17 -2.57 -21.59
CA LEU A 76 9.12 -1.64 -21.22
C LEU A 76 9.76 -0.39 -20.63
N GLN A 77 9.41 0.77 -21.17
CA GLN A 77 9.89 2.07 -20.70
C GLN A 77 8.71 2.92 -20.22
N ILE A 78 8.90 3.63 -19.11
CA ILE A 78 7.89 4.49 -18.48
C ILE A 78 8.53 5.83 -18.14
N VAL A 79 7.81 6.93 -18.40
CA VAL A 79 8.15 8.27 -17.96
C VAL A 79 6.94 8.86 -17.24
N THR A 80 7.14 9.30 -16.00
CA THR A 80 6.07 9.87 -15.17
C THR A 80 6.68 10.82 -14.12
N ASP A 81 5.83 11.56 -13.39
CA ASP A 81 6.29 12.32 -12.23
C ASP A 81 6.82 11.37 -11.16
N GLU A 82 7.87 11.81 -10.41
CA GLU A 82 8.38 11.03 -9.29
C GLU A 82 7.33 10.94 -8.18
N ALA A 83 7.19 9.77 -7.59
CA ALA A 83 6.30 9.53 -6.47
C ALA A 83 6.78 8.37 -5.60
N SER A 84 6.54 8.47 -4.31
CA SER A 84 6.75 7.36 -3.39
C SER A 84 5.90 6.15 -3.79
N MET A 85 6.36 4.93 -3.51
CA MET A 85 5.72 3.64 -3.83
C MET A 85 5.61 3.32 -5.33
N LEU A 86 6.07 4.19 -6.23
CA LEU A 86 5.93 3.99 -7.68
C LEU A 86 6.59 2.69 -8.13
N MET A 87 7.85 2.47 -7.75
CA MET A 87 8.59 1.26 -8.13
C MET A 87 8.00 -0.02 -7.57
N ASP A 88 7.64 0.00 -6.29
CA ASP A 88 6.99 -1.14 -5.66
C ASP A 88 5.68 -1.49 -6.39
N SER A 89 4.91 -0.46 -6.79
CA SER A 89 3.63 -0.63 -7.48
C SER A 89 3.79 -1.19 -8.89
N VAL A 90 4.76 -0.69 -9.65
CA VAL A 90 5.10 -1.23 -10.99
C VAL A 90 5.55 -2.69 -10.87
N THR A 91 6.43 -2.99 -9.92
CA THR A 91 6.91 -4.35 -9.67
C THR A 91 5.77 -5.30 -9.29
N VAL A 92 4.87 -4.87 -8.41
CA VAL A 92 3.68 -5.65 -8.02
C VAL A 92 2.78 -5.92 -9.22
N LEU A 93 2.54 -4.93 -10.07
CA LEU A 93 1.75 -5.10 -11.28
C LEU A 93 2.37 -6.17 -12.21
N MET A 94 3.68 -6.05 -12.46
CA MET A 94 4.41 -7.00 -13.30
C MET A 94 4.32 -8.43 -12.77
N HIS A 95 4.59 -8.61 -11.47
CA HIS A 95 4.53 -9.92 -10.82
C HIS A 95 3.13 -10.54 -10.85
N ARG A 96 2.09 -9.76 -10.56
CA ARG A 96 0.71 -10.27 -10.56
C ARG A 96 0.22 -10.72 -11.92
N LEU A 97 0.66 -10.06 -12.96
CA LEU A 97 0.28 -10.41 -14.31
C LEU A 97 1.21 -11.48 -14.92
N GLY A 98 2.26 -11.89 -14.20
CA GLY A 98 3.22 -12.84 -14.71
C GLY A 98 4.11 -12.28 -15.82
N VAL A 99 4.31 -10.96 -15.87
CA VAL A 99 5.23 -10.32 -16.81
C VAL A 99 6.66 -10.55 -16.35
N ALA A 100 7.36 -11.45 -17.03
CA ALA A 100 8.73 -11.79 -16.71
C ALA A 100 9.70 -10.71 -17.17
N TYR A 101 10.59 -10.26 -16.26
CA TYR A 101 11.65 -9.31 -16.56
C TYR A 101 12.98 -9.77 -15.93
N VAL A 102 14.10 -9.33 -16.50
CA VAL A 102 15.45 -9.70 -16.07
C VAL A 102 16.18 -8.56 -15.37
N ALA A 103 15.77 -7.32 -15.63
CA ALA A 103 16.35 -6.14 -14.98
C ALA A 103 15.35 -5.00 -14.90
N LEU A 104 15.51 -4.17 -13.90
CA LEU A 104 14.74 -2.96 -13.70
C LEU A 104 15.68 -1.83 -13.31
N MET A 105 15.54 -0.67 -13.96
CA MET A 105 16.29 0.53 -13.69
C MET A 105 15.32 1.70 -13.52
N HIS A 106 15.54 2.52 -12.49
CA HIS A 106 14.64 3.61 -12.10
C HIS A 106 15.41 4.85 -11.67
N PRO A 107 16.09 5.54 -12.58
CA PRO A 107 16.66 6.83 -12.25
C PRO A 107 15.57 7.88 -12.05
N THR A 108 15.73 8.69 -11.03
CA THR A 108 15.03 9.97 -10.90
C THR A 108 15.83 11.02 -11.67
N VAL A 109 15.12 11.82 -12.46
CA VAL A 109 15.71 12.82 -13.35
C VAL A 109 15.01 14.16 -13.10
N TRP A 110 15.80 15.21 -12.78
CA TRP A 110 15.21 16.54 -12.79
C TRP A 110 15.05 17.01 -14.24
N VAL A 111 13.92 17.59 -14.55
CA VAL A 111 13.58 18.07 -15.90
C VAL A 111 13.03 19.49 -15.87
N ARG A 112 13.28 20.24 -16.94
CA ARG A 112 12.57 21.46 -17.26
C ARG A 112 11.77 21.26 -18.52
N ARG A 113 10.51 21.66 -18.46
CA ARG A 113 9.58 21.58 -19.60
C ARG A 113 9.02 22.96 -19.91
N ASP A 114 8.77 23.20 -21.20
CA ASP A 114 8.01 24.39 -21.62
C ASP A 114 6.50 24.20 -21.37
N ALA A 115 5.72 25.22 -21.73
CA ALA A 115 4.24 25.21 -21.55
C ALA A 115 3.54 24.11 -22.38
N GLU A 116 4.15 23.67 -23.46
CA GLU A 116 3.68 22.61 -24.36
C GLU A 116 4.10 21.21 -23.90
N GLY A 117 4.86 21.13 -22.77
CA GLY A 117 5.37 19.88 -22.18
C GLY A 117 6.64 19.36 -22.83
N THR A 118 7.31 20.16 -23.71
CA THR A 118 8.56 19.76 -24.37
C THR A 118 9.72 19.82 -23.37
N LEU A 119 10.55 18.78 -23.39
CA LEU A 119 11.76 18.68 -22.55
C LEU A 119 12.84 19.66 -23.07
N THR A 120 13.20 20.65 -22.25
CA THR A 120 14.21 21.66 -22.60
C THR A 120 15.55 21.42 -21.90
N GLU A 121 15.51 20.94 -20.67
CA GLU A 121 16.70 20.61 -19.89
C GLU A 121 16.44 19.41 -19.01
N PHE A 122 17.43 18.59 -18.72
CA PHE A 122 17.35 17.48 -17.78
C PHE A 122 18.72 17.12 -17.22
N GLY A 123 18.71 16.38 -16.10
CA GLY A 123 19.91 15.79 -15.52
C GLY A 123 19.56 14.80 -14.41
N PRO A 124 20.53 13.96 -13.99
CA PRO A 124 20.30 13.01 -12.92
C PRO A 124 19.96 13.73 -11.61
N ALA A 125 18.97 13.22 -10.88
CA ALA A 125 18.69 13.69 -9.53
C ALA A 125 19.76 13.11 -8.58
N GLY A 126 20.60 13.98 -8.07
CA GLY A 126 21.62 13.68 -7.05
C GLY A 126 21.66 14.77 -5.99
N GLY A 127 20.63 15.60 -5.94
CA GLY A 127 20.41 16.76 -5.12
C GLY A 127 19.24 17.58 -5.67
N GLU A 128 18.93 18.72 -5.06
CA GLU A 128 17.90 19.61 -5.59
C GLU A 128 18.30 20.06 -7.01
N GLY A 129 17.39 19.84 -7.97
CA GLY A 129 17.56 20.33 -9.34
C GLY A 129 17.58 21.88 -9.38
N PRO A 130 17.98 22.48 -10.53
CA PRO A 130 17.91 23.91 -10.71
C PRO A 130 16.49 24.46 -10.45
N ALA A 131 16.38 25.72 -10.01
CA ALA A 131 15.09 26.34 -9.75
C ALA A 131 14.13 26.24 -10.97
N GLY A 132 12.90 25.85 -10.73
CA GLY A 132 11.86 25.66 -11.76
C GLY A 132 11.96 24.34 -12.52
N THR A 133 12.67 23.33 -11.98
CA THR A 133 12.64 21.95 -12.46
C THR A 133 11.67 21.10 -11.62
N ILE A 134 11.21 20.01 -12.19
CA ILE A 134 10.43 18.95 -11.52
C ILE A 134 11.22 17.63 -11.58
N GLU A 135 10.89 16.71 -10.70
CA GLU A 135 11.46 15.36 -10.73
C GLU A 135 10.56 14.39 -11.46
N GLU A 136 11.16 13.62 -12.35
CA GLU A 136 10.50 12.54 -13.10
C GLU A 136 11.19 11.21 -12.85
N SER A 137 10.38 10.16 -12.81
CA SER A 137 10.83 8.77 -12.85
C SER A 137 10.96 8.32 -14.30
N TRP A 138 12.17 7.93 -14.71
CA TRP A 138 12.45 7.36 -16.01
C TRP A 138 12.77 5.88 -15.85
N ILE A 139 11.73 5.04 -15.90
CA ILE A 139 11.84 3.61 -15.62
C ILE A 139 12.12 2.84 -16.89
N HIS A 140 13.09 1.93 -16.83
CA HIS A 140 13.35 0.92 -17.83
C HIS A 140 13.25 -0.47 -17.21
N CYS A 141 12.39 -1.31 -17.79
CA CYS A 141 12.23 -2.69 -17.42
C CYS A 141 12.68 -3.55 -18.60
N GLN A 142 13.82 -4.25 -18.45
CA GLN A 142 14.29 -5.23 -19.43
C GLN A 142 13.46 -6.48 -19.28
N LEU A 143 12.65 -6.79 -20.28
CA LEU A 143 11.77 -7.96 -20.27
C LEU A 143 12.54 -9.23 -20.58
N SER A 144 12.01 -10.38 -20.18
CA SER A 144 12.48 -11.68 -20.63
C SER A 144 12.15 -11.87 -22.11
N GLU A 145 13.03 -12.55 -22.86
CA GLU A 145 12.78 -12.93 -24.25
C GLU A 145 11.50 -13.79 -24.42
N THR A 146 11.10 -14.48 -23.35
CA THR A 146 9.92 -15.35 -23.31
C THR A 146 8.70 -14.71 -22.68
N VAL A 147 8.65 -13.36 -22.61
CA VAL A 147 7.53 -12.64 -21.98
C VAL A 147 6.20 -12.96 -22.67
N ASP A 148 5.17 -13.25 -21.90
CA ASP A 148 3.81 -13.42 -22.42
C ASP A 148 3.27 -12.07 -22.91
N GLN A 149 2.99 -11.99 -24.20
CA GLN A 149 2.51 -10.78 -24.86
C GLN A 149 1.13 -10.33 -24.37
N ARG A 150 0.28 -11.25 -23.90
CA ARG A 150 -1.04 -10.91 -23.33
C ARG A 150 -0.86 -10.28 -21.96
N ALA A 151 -0.02 -10.86 -21.13
CA ALA A 151 0.32 -10.31 -19.82
C ALA A 151 0.95 -8.93 -19.94
N LEU A 152 1.88 -8.76 -20.89
CA LEU A 152 2.51 -7.47 -21.18
C LEU A 152 1.49 -6.42 -21.64
N ALA A 153 0.61 -6.77 -22.58
CA ALA A 153 -0.43 -5.85 -23.06
C ALA A 153 -1.36 -5.40 -21.92
N GLU A 154 -1.73 -6.32 -21.03
CA GLU A 154 -2.55 -5.99 -19.86
C GLU A 154 -1.78 -5.12 -18.86
N ALA A 155 -0.49 -5.38 -18.63
CA ALA A 155 0.34 -4.51 -17.81
C ALA A 155 0.40 -3.08 -18.37
N VAL A 156 0.66 -2.94 -19.66
CA VAL A 156 0.67 -1.62 -20.34
C VAL A 156 -0.65 -0.89 -20.20
N ARG A 157 -1.76 -1.61 -20.31
CA ARG A 157 -3.11 -1.04 -20.14
C ARG A 157 -3.36 -0.54 -18.71
N LEU A 158 -2.88 -1.25 -17.70
CA LEU A 158 -3.11 -0.93 -16.28
C LEU A 158 -2.09 0.06 -15.71
N LEU A 159 -0.90 0.15 -16.28
CA LEU A 159 0.18 1.01 -15.79
C LEU A 159 -0.23 2.45 -15.51
N PRO A 160 -0.92 3.18 -16.42
CA PRO A 160 -1.30 4.57 -16.15
C PRO A 160 -2.18 4.71 -14.92
N MET A 161 -3.09 3.75 -14.70
CA MET A 161 -3.95 3.73 -13.52
C MET A 161 -3.13 3.49 -12.24
N VAL A 162 -2.26 2.49 -12.24
CA VAL A 162 -1.43 2.14 -11.06
C VAL A 162 -0.49 3.29 -10.70
N VAL A 163 0.08 3.95 -11.70
CA VAL A 163 0.95 5.13 -11.52
C VAL A 163 0.14 6.31 -10.97
N ALA A 164 -1.05 6.57 -11.51
CA ALA A 164 -1.92 7.63 -11.02
C ALA A 164 -2.33 7.41 -9.56
N ASP A 165 -2.63 6.17 -9.18
CA ASP A 165 -2.94 5.81 -7.80
C ASP A 165 -1.75 6.07 -6.86
N ALA A 166 -0.55 5.64 -7.23
CA ALA A 166 0.65 5.84 -6.43
C ALA A 166 0.95 7.33 -6.22
N ARG A 167 0.82 8.12 -7.27
CA ARG A 167 1.01 9.57 -7.22
C ARG A 167 -0.03 10.25 -6.34
N GLN A 168 -1.32 9.90 -6.50
CA GLN A 168 -2.39 10.50 -5.70
C GLN A 168 -2.22 10.18 -4.21
N VAL A 169 -1.78 8.97 -3.87
CA VAL A 169 -1.47 8.62 -2.47
C VAL A 169 -0.28 9.42 -1.95
N ALA A 170 0.77 9.59 -2.75
CA ALA A 170 1.94 10.38 -2.36
C ALA A 170 1.56 11.86 -2.13
N GLU A 171 0.77 12.43 -3.02
CA GLU A 171 0.27 13.82 -2.94
C GLU A 171 -0.58 14.05 -1.67
N ASP A 172 -1.48 13.13 -1.37
CA ASP A 172 -2.39 13.24 -0.22
C ASP A 172 -1.80 12.66 1.08
N SER A 173 -0.56 12.16 1.12
CA SER A 173 0.01 11.40 2.24
C SER A 173 -0.04 12.14 3.58
N MET A 174 0.29 13.43 3.59
CA MET A 174 0.20 14.27 4.79
C MET A 174 -1.25 14.50 5.22
N ALA A 175 -2.17 14.72 4.28
CA ALA A 175 -3.58 14.92 4.55
C ALA A 175 -4.24 13.64 5.09
N LEU A 176 -3.89 12.47 4.55
CA LEU A 176 -4.32 11.16 5.03
C LEU A 176 -3.89 10.92 6.47
N THR A 177 -2.61 11.13 6.77
CA THR A 177 -2.08 10.97 8.13
C THR A 177 -2.75 11.95 9.09
N ALA A 178 -2.90 13.21 8.69
CA ALA A 178 -3.55 14.23 9.51
C ALA A 178 -5.03 13.91 9.76
N ALA A 179 -5.75 13.34 8.78
CA ALA A 179 -7.15 12.94 8.96
C ALA A 179 -7.29 11.82 10.00
N LEU A 180 -6.42 10.80 9.93
CA LEU A 180 -6.40 9.70 10.90
C LEU A 180 -6.06 10.19 12.32
N GLN A 181 -5.03 11.04 12.45
CA GLN A 181 -4.60 11.58 13.74
C GLN A 181 -5.64 12.51 14.36
N ARG A 182 -6.30 13.35 13.57
CA ARG A 182 -7.41 14.19 14.05
C ARG A 182 -8.53 13.35 14.61
N LEU A 183 -8.98 12.33 13.88
CA LEU A 183 -10.02 11.42 14.35
C LEU A 183 -9.62 10.74 15.65
N ALA A 184 -8.39 10.23 15.77
CA ALA A 184 -7.88 9.64 17.00
C ALA A 184 -7.93 10.63 18.18
N HIS A 185 -7.59 11.90 17.93
CA HIS A 185 -7.65 12.94 18.94
C HIS A 185 -9.10 13.29 19.34
N GLU A 186 -9.99 13.42 18.38
CA GLU A 186 -11.42 13.67 18.61
C GLU A 186 -12.05 12.57 19.47
N ILE A 187 -11.78 11.30 19.15
CA ILE A 187 -12.24 10.15 19.93
C ILE A 187 -11.72 10.21 21.38
N ALA A 188 -10.45 10.56 21.58
CA ALA A 188 -9.86 10.64 22.93
C ALA A 188 -10.46 11.78 23.76
N ALA A 189 -10.79 12.90 23.11
CA ALA A 189 -11.35 14.09 23.77
C ALA A 189 -12.87 14.01 23.99
N ASP A 190 -13.56 13.08 23.32
CA ASP A 190 -15.00 12.90 23.43
C ASP A 190 -15.40 12.34 24.82
N ASP A 191 -16.56 12.72 25.33
CA ASP A 191 -17.10 12.21 26.58
C ASP A 191 -17.86 10.87 26.45
N GLY A 192 -17.92 10.31 25.26
CA GLY A 192 -18.65 9.10 24.91
C GLY A 192 -19.99 9.36 24.23
N THR A 193 -20.29 10.62 23.91
CA THR A 193 -21.53 11.00 23.23
C THR A 193 -21.46 10.69 21.74
N ARG A 194 -20.39 11.13 21.07
CA ARG A 194 -20.18 10.93 19.62
C ARG A 194 -19.56 9.56 19.32
N PHE A 195 -18.72 9.07 20.20
CA PHE A 195 -18.04 7.79 20.05
C PHE A 195 -18.37 6.89 21.26
N PRO A 196 -19.56 6.31 21.31
CA PRO A 196 -19.99 5.50 22.44
C PRO A 196 -19.27 4.15 22.50
N GLY A 197 -19.22 3.56 23.69
CA GLY A 197 -18.72 2.21 23.91
C GLY A 197 -17.51 2.12 24.83
N PRO A 198 -17.30 0.95 25.46
CA PRO A 198 -16.25 0.72 26.45
C PRO A 198 -14.84 0.77 25.85
N ASP A 199 -14.73 0.50 24.54
CA ASP A 199 -13.44 0.37 23.83
C ASP A 199 -13.00 1.69 23.15
N ARG A 200 -13.68 2.79 23.41
CA ARG A 200 -13.42 4.10 22.79
C ARG A 200 -11.93 4.48 22.82
N MET A 201 -11.31 4.38 23.99
CA MET A 201 -9.89 4.71 24.13
C MET A 201 -8.98 3.76 23.35
N ASP A 202 -9.34 2.48 23.28
CA ASP A 202 -8.57 1.51 22.49
C ASP A 202 -8.67 1.80 21.00
N VAL A 203 -9.83 2.29 20.53
CA VAL A 203 -10.00 2.76 19.13
C VAL A 203 -9.08 3.96 18.88
N SER A 204 -9.05 4.96 19.76
CA SER A 204 -8.13 6.09 19.65
C SER A 204 -6.66 5.65 19.60
N TYR A 205 -6.26 4.74 20.48
CA TYR A 205 -4.89 4.19 20.50
C TYR A 205 -4.58 3.40 19.23
N LEU A 206 -5.53 2.60 18.72
CA LEU A 206 -5.36 1.88 17.46
C LEU A 206 -5.12 2.84 16.29
N LEU A 207 -5.92 3.91 16.16
CA LEU A 207 -5.74 4.88 15.08
C LEU A 207 -4.37 5.57 15.16
N ARG A 208 -3.90 5.92 16.36
CA ARG A 208 -2.54 6.46 16.56
C ARG A 208 -1.48 5.45 16.14
N TRP A 209 -1.61 4.21 16.61
CA TRP A 209 -0.69 3.13 16.26
C TRP A 209 -0.65 2.89 14.74
N LEU A 210 -1.79 2.93 14.06
CA LEU A 210 -1.85 2.87 12.59
C LEU A 210 -1.08 4.03 11.96
N GLY A 211 -1.26 5.27 12.47
CA GLY A 211 -0.60 6.48 11.98
C GLY A 211 0.91 6.53 12.25
N ASP A 212 1.40 5.79 13.24
CA ASP A 212 2.81 5.74 13.65
C ASP A 212 3.67 4.77 12.80
N GLY A 213 3.32 4.63 11.52
CA GLY A 213 4.10 3.83 10.57
C GLY A 213 3.74 2.34 10.54
N ASN A 214 2.67 1.93 11.21
CA ASN A 214 2.18 0.55 11.20
C ASN A 214 1.19 0.27 10.05
N PHE A 215 0.71 1.32 9.39
CA PHE A 215 -0.27 1.22 8.33
C PHE A 215 0.05 2.21 7.20
N VAL A 216 0.09 1.72 5.98
CA VAL A 216 0.25 2.54 4.78
C VAL A 216 -1.13 2.97 4.34
N LEU A 217 -1.48 4.23 4.62
CA LEU A 217 -2.74 4.81 4.18
C LEU A 217 -2.75 4.96 2.66
N LEU A 218 -3.75 4.40 2.01
CA LEU A 218 -3.96 4.50 0.57
C LEU A 218 -5.11 5.44 0.21
N GLY A 219 -6.06 5.63 1.12
CA GLY A 219 -7.18 6.53 0.89
C GLY A 219 -8.06 6.72 2.10
N ALA A 220 -8.90 7.75 2.06
CA ALA A 220 -9.87 8.04 3.09
C ALA A 220 -11.11 8.74 2.51
N GLN A 221 -12.24 8.59 3.20
CA GLN A 221 -13.50 9.26 2.89
C GLN A 221 -14.38 9.32 4.13
N ARG A 222 -15.16 10.41 4.27
CA ARG A 222 -16.32 10.44 5.18
C ARG A 222 -17.60 10.13 4.42
N CYS A 223 -18.50 9.44 5.09
CA CYS A 223 -19.85 9.19 4.59
C CYS A 223 -20.85 9.56 5.66
N THR A 224 -21.97 10.12 5.25
CA THR A 224 -23.14 10.32 6.09
C THR A 224 -24.08 9.16 5.87
N VAL A 225 -24.42 8.42 6.95
CA VAL A 225 -25.28 7.25 6.88
C VAL A 225 -26.65 7.59 7.46
N GLN A 226 -27.68 7.45 6.65
CA GLN A 226 -29.06 7.64 7.04
C GLN A 226 -29.94 6.58 6.36
N ASP A 227 -30.85 5.98 7.11
CA ASP A 227 -31.78 4.94 6.62
C ASP A 227 -31.11 3.76 5.88
N GLY A 228 -29.86 3.44 6.28
CA GLY A 228 -29.07 2.36 5.65
C GLY A 228 -28.35 2.76 4.36
N HIS A 229 -28.47 4.01 3.92
CA HIS A 229 -27.73 4.55 2.77
C HIS A 229 -26.55 5.41 3.23
N ALA A 230 -25.42 5.24 2.58
CA ALA A 230 -24.20 6.00 2.85
C ALA A 230 -23.97 7.03 1.73
N ASP A 231 -24.18 8.30 2.06
CA ASP A 231 -23.86 9.41 1.16
C ASP A 231 -22.42 9.85 1.38
N ALA A 232 -21.62 9.79 0.34
CA ALA A 232 -20.21 10.13 0.37
C ALA A 232 -19.99 11.66 0.37
N ASP A 233 -19.23 12.15 1.34
CA ASP A 233 -18.70 13.52 1.30
C ASP A 233 -17.52 13.58 0.33
N GLU A 234 -17.79 14.03 -0.91
CA GLU A 234 -16.78 14.12 -1.97
C GLU A 234 -15.58 15.00 -1.59
N SER A 235 -15.81 16.06 -0.80
CA SER A 235 -14.76 16.98 -0.37
C SER A 235 -13.76 16.33 0.61
N SER A 236 -14.16 15.23 1.24
CA SER A 236 -13.34 14.47 2.19
C SER A 236 -12.50 13.37 1.55
N ARG A 237 -12.65 13.11 0.24
CA ARG A 237 -11.91 12.08 -0.48
C ARG A 237 -10.42 12.39 -0.52
N LEU A 238 -9.60 11.40 -0.15
CA LEU A 238 -8.15 11.47 -0.18
C LEU A 238 -7.56 10.19 -0.78
N GLY A 239 -6.39 10.30 -1.38
CA GLY A 239 -5.65 9.18 -1.97
C GLY A 239 -6.43 8.52 -3.12
N VAL A 240 -6.33 7.19 -3.22
CA VAL A 240 -6.96 6.42 -4.31
C VAL A 240 -8.47 6.63 -4.42
N VAL A 241 -9.13 7.01 -3.33
CA VAL A 241 -10.59 7.24 -3.31
C VAL A 241 -10.99 8.46 -4.15
N ARG A 242 -10.08 9.41 -4.39
CA ARG A 242 -10.30 10.50 -5.34
C ARG A 242 -10.47 10.01 -6.78
N LEU A 243 -9.76 8.95 -7.13
CA LEU A 243 -9.72 8.39 -8.48
C LEU A 243 -10.73 7.27 -8.67
N ARG A 244 -10.96 6.46 -7.60
CA ARG A 244 -11.79 5.26 -7.65
C ARG A 244 -12.52 5.05 -6.33
N THR A 245 -13.82 5.26 -6.34
CA THR A 245 -14.67 5.11 -5.15
C THR A 245 -14.95 3.66 -4.79
N GLU A 246 -14.87 2.74 -5.74
CA GLU A 246 -15.11 1.30 -5.56
C GLU A 246 -14.10 0.60 -4.63
N VAL A 247 -12.98 1.24 -4.30
CA VAL A 247 -12.01 0.71 -3.31
C VAL A 247 -12.54 0.75 -1.88
N LEU A 248 -13.61 1.51 -1.64
CA LEU A 248 -14.34 1.57 -0.37
C LEU A 248 -15.79 1.08 -0.58
N PRO A 249 -16.02 -0.24 -0.59
CA PRO A 249 -17.37 -0.78 -0.70
C PRO A 249 -18.23 -0.36 0.49
N GLU A 250 -19.53 -0.43 0.33
CA GLU A 250 -20.46 -0.27 1.45
C GLU A 250 -20.25 -1.41 2.46
N LEU A 251 -19.74 -1.06 3.62
CA LEU A 251 -19.58 -1.93 4.76
C LEU A 251 -20.65 -1.56 5.79
N SER A 252 -21.87 -2.03 5.58
CA SER A 252 -22.94 -1.79 6.55
C SER A 252 -22.88 -2.85 7.65
N ARG A 253 -22.36 -2.49 8.82
CA ARG A 253 -22.51 -3.23 10.07
C ARG A 253 -23.13 -2.29 11.11
N PRO A 254 -24.45 -2.15 11.11
CA PRO A 254 -25.13 -1.25 12.05
C PRO A 254 -24.79 -1.60 13.51
N GLY A 255 -24.42 -0.57 14.28
CA GLY A 255 -24.16 -0.71 15.71
C GLY A 255 -22.71 -1.01 16.12
N GLU A 256 -21.81 -1.35 15.18
CA GLU A 256 -20.39 -1.53 15.51
C GLU A 256 -19.65 -0.17 15.44
N PRO A 257 -19.01 0.30 16.55
CA PRO A 257 -18.31 1.58 16.57
C PRO A 257 -17.02 1.57 15.73
N LEU A 258 -16.42 0.39 15.55
CA LEU A 258 -15.22 0.16 14.74
C LEU A 258 -15.41 -1.11 13.92
N VAL A 259 -15.18 -1.01 12.61
CA VAL A 259 -15.13 -2.16 11.71
C VAL A 259 -13.75 -2.21 11.04
N LEU A 260 -13.08 -3.36 11.10
CA LEU A 260 -11.94 -3.69 10.26
C LEU A 260 -12.34 -4.83 9.34
N ALA A 261 -12.26 -4.58 8.04
CA ALA A 261 -12.59 -5.55 7.02
C ALA A 261 -11.49 -5.62 5.96
N LEU A 262 -11.35 -6.78 5.33
CA LEU A 262 -10.47 -6.94 4.19
C LEU A 262 -11.22 -6.51 2.91
N ALA A 263 -10.57 -5.71 2.07
CA ALA A 263 -11.15 -5.33 0.78
C ALA A 263 -11.30 -6.56 -0.12
N THR A 264 -12.30 -6.53 -0.98
CA THR A 264 -12.57 -7.63 -1.94
C THR A 264 -11.65 -7.58 -3.17
N LEU A 265 -11.07 -6.40 -3.45
CA LEU A 265 -10.16 -6.20 -4.57
C LEU A 265 -8.74 -5.97 -4.05
N PRO A 266 -7.74 -6.64 -4.66
CA PRO A 266 -6.35 -6.42 -4.29
C PRO A 266 -5.86 -5.05 -4.77
N SER A 267 -4.98 -4.41 -3.99
CA SER A 267 -4.24 -3.22 -4.44
C SER A 267 -3.05 -3.62 -5.32
N PHE A 268 -2.71 -2.79 -6.29
CA PHE A 268 -1.42 -2.87 -6.98
C PHE A 268 -0.33 -2.05 -6.29
N LEU A 269 -0.73 -1.26 -5.27
CA LEU A 269 0.22 -0.41 -4.57
C LEU A 269 1.06 -1.21 -3.59
N ARG A 270 2.34 -0.89 -3.53
CA ARG A 270 3.35 -1.32 -2.58
C ARG A 270 3.51 -2.84 -2.44
N TYR A 271 2.67 -3.53 -1.66
CA TYR A 271 2.86 -4.96 -1.34
C TYR A 271 1.99 -5.90 -2.17
N GLY A 272 1.11 -5.36 -3.00
CA GLY A 272 0.20 -6.15 -3.80
C GLY A 272 -0.76 -7.02 -2.98
N ALA A 273 -1.06 -6.63 -1.76
CA ALA A 273 -1.98 -7.34 -0.87
C ALA A 273 -3.42 -6.80 -0.98
N TYR A 274 -4.36 -7.52 -0.40
CA TYR A 274 -5.70 -7.00 -0.19
C TYR A 274 -5.65 -5.92 0.90
N PRO A 275 -6.11 -4.69 0.63
CA PRO A 275 -6.13 -3.64 1.62
C PRO A 275 -7.11 -3.95 2.75
N TYR A 276 -6.84 -3.36 3.91
CA TYR A 276 -7.81 -3.30 5.00
C TYR A 276 -8.61 -2.02 4.92
N ILE A 277 -9.88 -2.13 5.24
CA ILE A 277 -10.79 -1.00 5.39
C ILE A 277 -11.05 -0.84 6.88
N VAL A 278 -10.77 0.34 7.39
CA VAL A 278 -11.03 0.75 8.77
C VAL A 278 -12.19 1.73 8.75
N VAL A 279 -13.29 1.39 9.39
CA VAL A 279 -14.46 2.27 9.51
C VAL A 279 -14.65 2.61 10.97
N VAL A 280 -14.68 3.89 11.29
CA VAL A 280 -15.05 4.39 12.62
C VAL A 280 -16.36 5.14 12.50
N ARG A 281 -17.32 4.78 13.35
CA ARG A 281 -18.64 5.41 13.40
C ARG A 281 -18.68 6.48 14.45
N GLU A 282 -19.22 7.61 14.05
CA GLU A 282 -19.53 8.75 14.89
C GLU A 282 -21.05 8.88 14.99
N GLU A 283 -21.58 8.71 16.18
CA GLU A 283 -23.01 8.86 16.44
C GLU A 283 -23.41 10.34 16.50
N PRO A 284 -24.64 10.69 16.13
CA PRO A 284 -25.10 12.07 16.26
C PRO A 284 -25.12 12.50 17.74
N ALA A 285 -24.82 13.79 17.99
CA ALA A 285 -24.76 14.37 19.34
C ALA A 285 -26.06 14.15 20.17
N HIS A 286 -27.17 13.90 19.50
CA HIS A 286 -28.42 13.50 20.13
C HIS A 286 -28.85 12.13 19.57
N PRO A 287 -28.82 11.05 20.38
CA PRO A 287 -29.16 9.71 19.94
C PRO A 287 -30.49 9.65 19.20
N GLY A 288 -30.48 9.07 18.00
CA GLY A 288 -31.67 8.95 17.13
C GLY A 288 -32.12 10.26 16.46
N ARG A 289 -31.36 11.34 16.57
CA ARG A 289 -31.63 12.62 15.88
C ARG A 289 -30.43 13.04 15.06
N GLY A 290 -30.40 12.71 13.80
CA GLY A 290 -29.37 13.06 12.86
C GLY A 290 -28.69 11.84 12.25
N PRO A 291 -27.88 12.06 11.23
CA PRO A 291 -27.17 10.99 10.55
C PRO A 291 -25.97 10.50 11.37
N VAL A 292 -25.61 9.25 11.20
CA VAL A 292 -24.33 8.70 11.63
C VAL A 292 -23.27 9.11 10.61
N ILE A 293 -22.07 9.45 11.08
CA ILE A 293 -20.93 9.71 10.20
C ILE A 293 -20.00 8.50 10.26
N GLU A 294 -19.60 8.01 9.11
CA GLU A 294 -18.56 6.98 8.99
C GLU A 294 -17.28 7.60 8.45
N HIS A 295 -16.21 7.47 9.23
CA HIS A 295 -14.85 7.78 8.81
C HIS A 295 -14.22 6.51 8.27
N ARG A 296 -14.01 6.44 6.96
CA ARG A 296 -13.51 5.27 6.25
C ARG A 296 -12.09 5.50 5.79
N PHE A 297 -11.19 4.58 6.12
CA PHE A 297 -9.80 4.56 5.67
C PHE A 297 -9.51 3.25 4.98
N VAL A 298 -8.70 3.29 3.94
CA VAL A 298 -8.19 2.10 3.25
C VAL A 298 -6.67 2.11 3.26
N GLY A 299 -6.06 0.95 3.51
CA GLY A 299 -4.60 0.86 3.55
C GLY A 299 -4.07 -0.54 3.76
N LEU A 300 -2.78 -0.64 3.98
CA LEU A 300 -2.03 -1.89 4.12
C LEU A 300 -1.23 -1.88 5.43
N PHE A 301 -1.30 -2.96 6.19
CA PHE A 301 -0.38 -3.13 7.31
C PHE A 301 1.06 -3.25 6.82
N THR A 302 1.98 -2.60 7.50
CA THR A 302 3.42 -2.74 7.22
C THR A 302 3.92 -4.12 7.66
N VAL A 303 5.06 -4.54 7.13
CA VAL A 303 5.71 -5.79 7.56
C VAL A 303 5.99 -5.78 9.07
N ALA A 304 6.39 -4.64 9.63
CA ALA A 304 6.58 -4.46 11.06
C ALA A 304 5.29 -4.72 11.85
N ALA A 305 4.18 -4.15 11.41
CA ALA A 305 2.87 -4.34 12.03
C ALA A 305 2.39 -5.80 11.95
N MET A 306 2.63 -6.46 10.81
CA MET A 306 2.26 -7.87 10.62
C MET A 306 3.05 -8.82 11.54
N ASN A 307 4.26 -8.44 11.93
CA ASN A 307 5.14 -9.21 12.83
C ASN A 307 5.16 -8.68 14.27
N ALA A 308 4.41 -7.62 14.58
CA ALA A 308 4.35 -7.06 15.92
C ALA A 308 3.80 -8.08 16.92
N ASN A 309 4.26 -8.00 18.17
CA ASN A 309 3.68 -8.80 19.24
C ASN A 309 2.20 -8.40 19.45
N VAL A 310 1.33 -9.39 19.60
CA VAL A 310 -0.13 -9.16 19.79
C VAL A 310 -0.42 -8.32 21.05
N LEU A 311 0.46 -8.32 22.04
CA LEU A 311 0.34 -7.50 23.24
C LEU A 311 0.71 -6.02 23.02
N ASP A 312 1.37 -5.69 21.90
CA ASP A 312 1.76 -4.33 21.54
C ASP A 312 0.76 -3.66 20.59
N ILE A 313 -0.22 -4.42 20.08
CA ILE A 313 -1.22 -3.91 19.15
C ILE A 313 -2.45 -3.45 19.93
N PRO A 314 -2.79 -2.15 19.94
CA PRO A 314 -3.99 -1.66 20.64
C PRO A 314 -5.25 -2.40 20.20
N LEU A 315 -6.24 -2.51 21.06
CA LEU A 315 -7.45 -3.31 20.90
C LEU A 315 -7.19 -4.82 20.95
N ILE A 316 -6.23 -5.36 20.19
CA ILE A 316 -5.86 -6.79 20.22
C ILE A 316 -5.26 -7.12 21.60
N SER A 317 -4.33 -6.32 22.10
CA SER A 317 -3.69 -6.53 23.41
C SER A 317 -4.71 -6.69 24.55
N ARG A 318 -5.75 -5.88 24.55
CA ARG A 318 -6.82 -5.97 25.54
C ARG A 318 -7.63 -7.27 25.44
N ARG A 319 -7.96 -7.68 24.20
CA ARG A 319 -8.67 -8.94 23.97
C ARG A 319 -7.82 -10.15 24.37
N VAL A 320 -6.53 -10.11 24.03
CA VAL A 320 -5.56 -11.16 24.43
C VAL A 320 -5.44 -11.22 25.96
N GLN A 321 -5.29 -10.08 26.64
CA GLN A 321 -5.27 -10.03 28.11
C GLN A 321 -6.57 -10.58 28.72
N GLY A 322 -7.72 -10.28 28.13
CA GLY A 322 -9.00 -10.86 28.52
C GLY A 322 -9.03 -12.39 28.38
N ALA A 323 -8.58 -12.91 27.26
CA ALA A 323 -8.47 -14.36 27.03
C ALA A 323 -7.52 -15.03 28.05
N LEU A 324 -6.36 -14.41 28.32
CA LEU A 324 -5.41 -14.90 29.30
C LEU A 324 -5.99 -14.86 30.74
N ALA A 325 -6.72 -13.82 31.10
CA ALA A 325 -7.38 -13.72 32.40
C ALA A 325 -8.45 -14.82 32.59
N MET A 326 -9.24 -15.12 31.57
CA MET A 326 -10.20 -16.22 31.60
C MET A 326 -9.53 -17.58 31.70
N SER A 327 -8.37 -17.78 31.06
CA SER A 327 -7.64 -19.04 31.08
C SER A 327 -7.03 -19.39 32.44
N GLN A 328 -6.80 -18.42 33.33
CA GLN A 328 -6.25 -18.66 34.68
C GLN A 328 -7.10 -19.59 35.54
N HIS A 329 -8.35 -19.80 35.16
CA HIS A 329 -9.29 -20.70 35.85
C HIS A 329 -9.25 -22.14 35.28
N ASP A 330 -8.47 -22.38 34.19
CA ASP A 330 -8.33 -23.71 33.58
C ASP A 330 -6.86 -24.20 33.66
N PRO A 331 -6.51 -25.11 34.55
CA PRO A 331 -5.15 -25.60 34.70
C PRO A 331 -4.64 -26.40 33.49
N GLY A 332 -5.53 -26.78 32.55
CA GLY A 332 -5.18 -27.47 31.31
C GLY A 332 -4.62 -26.56 30.22
N HIS A 333 -4.77 -25.23 30.37
CA HIS A 333 -4.41 -24.25 29.36
C HIS A 333 -3.41 -23.21 29.89
N PRO A 334 -2.09 -23.50 29.88
CA PRO A 334 -1.07 -22.54 30.34
C PRO A 334 -1.10 -21.26 29.54
N GLY A 335 -1.14 -20.11 30.20
CA GLY A 335 -1.27 -18.79 29.56
C GLY A 335 -0.20 -18.50 28.49
N GLN A 336 1.04 -18.98 28.70
CA GLN A 336 2.09 -18.81 27.69
C GLN A 336 1.79 -19.56 26.39
N LEU A 337 1.27 -20.79 26.49
CA LEU A 337 0.91 -21.58 25.31
C LEU A 337 -0.26 -20.96 24.54
N ILE A 338 -1.22 -20.41 25.27
CA ILE A 338 -2.34 -19.64 24.68
C ILE A 338 -1.80 -18.45 23.91
N LEU A 339 -0.89 -17.67 24.51
CA LEU A 339 -0.28 -16.50 23.89
C LEU A 339 0.50 -16.89 22.62
N ASP A 340 1.30 -17.96 22.68
CA ASP A 340 2.07 -18.46 21.54
C ASP A 340 1.14 -18.86 20.38
N ILE A 341 0.01 -19.49 20.66
CA ILE A 341 -0.97 -19.85 19.64
C ILE A 341 -1.63 -18.60 19.06
N ILE A 342 -2.09 -17.66 19.91
CA ILE A 342 -2.73 -16.42 19.46
C ILE A 342 -1.77 -15.63 18.55
N GLN A 343 -0.46 -15.62 18.85
CA GLN A 343 0.54 -14.94 18.02
C GLN A 343 0.60 -15.50 16.58
N THR A 344 0.19 -16.75 16.36
CA THR A 344 0.16 -17.38 15.03
C THR A 344 -1.11 -17.09 14.23
N ILE A 345 -2.16 -16.56 14.87
CA ILE A 345 -3.41 -16.23 14.19
C ILE A 345 -3.19 -15.06 13.21
N PRO A 346 -3.71 -15.13 11.98
CA PRO A 346 -3.62 -14.03 11.03
C PRO A 346 -4.15 -12.71 11.62
N ARG A 347 -3.43 -11.62 11.38
CA ARG A 347 -3.79 -10.29 11.92
C ARG A 347 -5.21 -9.85 11.52
N SER A 348 -5.64 -10.20 10.31
CA SER A 348 -7.02 -9.95 9.84
C SER A 348 -8.08 -10.54 10.77
N GLU A 349 -7.82 -11.73 11.31
CA GLU A 349 -8.77 -12.40 12.20
C GLU A 349 -8.71 -11.86 13.62
N LEU A 350 -7.53 -11.50 14.11
CA LEU A 350 -7.38 -10.97 15.47
C LEU A 350 -8.22 -9.72 15.74
N PHE A 351 -8.42 -8.88 14.72
CA PHE A 351 -9.25 -7.69 14.84
C PHE A 351 -10.76 -7.98 14.90
N THR A 352 -11.19 -9.17 14.55
CA THR A 352 -12.60 -9.57 14.55
C THR A 352 -12.99 -10.47 15.72
N LEU A 353 -12.00 -11.13 16.36
CA LEU A 353 -12.22 -12.11 17.42
C LEU A 353 -12.41 -11.45 18.79
N SER A 354 -13.42 -11.94 19.55
CA SER A 354 -13.55 -11.61 20.97
C SER A 354 -12.52 -12.35 21.83
N ALA A 355 -12.36 -11.93 23.08
CA ALA A 355 -11.47 -12.61 24.03
C ALA A 355 -11.86 -14.09 24.24
N GLU A 356 -13.18 -14.39 24.31
CA GLU A 356 -13.69 -15.75 24.42
C GLU A 356 -13.36 -16.57 23.19
N GLN A 357 -13.56 -16.03 21.98
CA GLN A 357 -13.24 -16.72 20.73
C GLN A 357 -11.72 -16.98 20.56
N LEU A 358 -10.87 -16.07 21.05
CA LEU A 358 -9.43 -16.28 21.10
C LEU A 358 -9.07 -17.42 22.02
N LEU A 359 -9.68 -17.48 23.21
CA LEU A 359 -9.46 -18.55 24.20
C LEU A 359 -9.95 -19.90 23.65
N ASP A 360 -11.16 -19.96 23.09
CA ASP A 360 -11.72 -21.17 22.50
C ASP A 360 -10.85 -21.70 21.36
N THR A 361 -10.34 -20.80 20.50
CA THR A 361 -9.45 -21.16 19.40
C THR A 361 -8.14 -21.75 19.93
N ALA A 362 -7.53 -21.08 20.91
CA ALA A 362 -6.29 -21.54 21.50
C ALA A 362 -6.48 -22.87 22.23
N GLY A 363 -7.56 -23.01 23.00
CA GLY A 363 -7.92 -24.24 23.70
C GLY A 363 -8.09 -25.43 22.75
N ALA A 364 -8.81 -25.23 21.64
CA ALA A 364 -8.99 -26.28 20.64
C ALA A 364 -7.67 -26.72 19.98
N VAL A 365 -6.72 -25.78 19.77
CA VAL A 365 -5.36 -26.10 19.27
C VAL A 365 -4.57 -26.90 20.31
N ILE A 366 -4.67 -26.53 21.60
CA ILE A 366 -4.00 -27.24 22.69
C ILE A 366 -4.54 -28.65 22.81
N ASP A 367 -5.86 -28.83 22.78
CA ASP A 367 -6.55 -30.12 22.87
C ASP A 367 -6.23 -31.05 21.68
N LEU A 368 -5.93 -30.47 20.52
CA LEU A 368 -5.44 -31.24 19.37
C LEU A 368 -4.12 -31.93 19.71
N GLY A 369 -3.25 -31.28 20.49
CA GLY A 369 -1.97 -31.79 21.00
C GLY A 369 -1.10 -32.34 19.88
N SER A 370 -0.46 -33.51 20.19
CA SER A 370 0.41 -34.22 19.23
C SER A 370 -0.35 -35.08 18.20
N ARG A 371 -1.67 -35.00 18.16
CA ARG A 371 -2.49 -35.76 17.20
C ARG A 371 -2.22 -35.27 15.79
N ARG A 372 -1.84 -36.17 14.88
CA ARG A 372 -1.63 -35.87 13.46
C ARG A 372 -2.99 -35.69 12.74
N ARG A 373 -3.74 -34.65 13.09
CA ARG A 373 -5.04 -34.32 12.52
C ARG A 373 -5.07 -32.84 12.17
N ALA A 374 -5.73 -32.49 11.08
CA ALA A 374 -6.03 -31.10 10.77
C ALA A 374 -7.19 -30.60 11.66
N LEU A 375 -7.09 -29.36 12.14
CA LEU A 375 -8.17 -28.67 12.80
C LEU A 375 -8.69 -27.59 11.83
N LEU A 376 -9.97 -27.68 11.50
CA LEU A 376 -10.63 -26.73 10.61
C LEU A 376 -11.64 -25.91 11.42
N PHE A 377 -11.43 -24.60 11.47
CA PHE A 377 -12.41 -23.66 12.00
C PHE A 377 -13.25 -23.10 10.84
N LEU A 378 -14.55 -23.28 10.93
CA LEU A 378 -15.52 -22.61 10.05
C LEU A 378 -16.24 -21.55 10.87
N ARG A 379 -16.08 -20.29 10.50
CA ARG A 379 -16.81 -19.17 11.05
C ARG A 379 -17.74 -18.65 9.97
N THR A 380 -19.02 -18.58 10.27
CA THR A 380 -20.00 -17.92 9.41
C THR A 380 -20.35 -16.61 10.06
N ASP A 381 -20.04 -15.49 9.41
CA ASP A 381 -20.58 -14.19 9.78
C ASP A 381 -22.11 -14.25 9.60
N ARG A 382 -22.85 -13.95 10.66
CA ARG A 382 -24.32 -13.85 10.63
C ARG A 382 -24.73 -12.42 10.38
#